data_20841e62f52c5f9ad1ce0cd664b95ef8
#
_entry.id   20841e62f52c5f9ad1ce0cd664b95ef8
#
_cell.length_a   1.000
_cell.length_b   1.000
_cell.length_c   1.000
_cell.angle_alpha   90.00
_cell.angle_beta   90.00
_cell.angle_gamma   90.00
#
_symmetry.space_group_name_H-M   'P 1'
#
loop_
_entity.id
_entity.type
_entity.pdbx_description
1 polymer ?
#
loop_
_entity_poly.entity_id
_entity_poly.type
_entity_poly.pdbx_seq_one_letter_code
_entity_poly.pdbx_strand_id
1 'polypeptide(L)'
;MSARKPLKNARIPLQWEAVTPEWMSAAISGRHPDARVSDVQLVTRDDGTNRRARFGLTYAGGSGPDSVFLKAHAANHRLVHLRNGNLFNEARLFSSGISLPLDHPLVYKSMVDYLRLDFLLVMEDLLQRGADPRDATRPMTVDQVANGLRGLARLHSQFWGFKRRSRAGLRWVKSWKPTRGWQVGLRNYVPRGLERGRADLPAGILALTGDEIVDLWARYVRKLSTAPVTLLHGDAHIGNTYVLPDNDVGFLDWQVVRRGNWSQDVGYFLVSALTADDCRHSEADLIEVYRTSLDVPHGQRPSREEAWLWYRAATSYGLTIWLSTLGTDGYQSREVSGTLAGRFASAFLDLDGRQALQQLGA
;
A
#
# COMPACT_ATOMS: atom_id res chain seq x y z
N MET A 1 -36.57 3.34 -30.37
CA MET A 1 -35.61 3.77 -29.34
C MET A 1 -34.25 3.18 -29.69
N SER A 2 -33.33 4.01 -30.16
CA SER A 2 -32.01 3.56 -30.65
C SER A 2 -31.13 3.17 -29.43
N ALA A 3 -30.74 1.91 -29.37
CA ALA A 3 -29.75 1.44 -28.38
C ALA A 3 -28.41 2.16 -28.67
N ARG A 4 -28.07 3.17 -27.86
CA ARG A 4 -26.76 3.80 -27.95
C ARG A 4 -25.69 2.74 -27.66
N LYS A 5 -24.80 2.51 -28.63
CA LYS A 5 -23.60 1.67 -28.46
C LYS A 5 -22.86 2.08 -27.16
N PRO A 6 -22.45 1.13 -26.34
CA PRO A 6 -21.63 1.46 -25.15
C PRO A 6 -20.40 2.22 -25.61
N LEU A 7 -20.07 3.31 -24.91
CA LEU A 7 -18.87 4.12 -25.16
C LEU A 7 -17.62 3.23 -24.94
N LYS A 8 -17.19 2.53 -25.98
CA LYS A 8 -16.04 1.62 -25.96
C LYS A 8 -14.71 2.32 -25.64
N ASN A 9 -14.65 3.67 -25.66
CA ASN A 9 -13.46 4.47 -25.46
C ASN A 9 -13.76 5.77 -24.69
N ALA A 10 -14.30 5.69 -23.48
CA ALA A 10 -14.29 6.85 -22.60
C ALA A 10 -12.82 7.23 -22.35
N ARG A 11 -12.40 8.45 -22.75
CA ARG A 11 -11.05 8.96 -22.48
C ARG A 11 -10.94 9.29 -20.99
N ILE A 12 -9.72 9.20 -20.44
CA ILE A 12 -9.43 9.65 -19.09
C ILE A 12 -9.66 11.17 -19.02
N PRO A 13 -10.54 11.67 -18.12
CA PRO A 13 -10.72 13.09 -17.89
C PRO A 13 -9.44 13.74 -17.37
N LEU A 14 -8.98 14.80 -18.02
CA LEU A 14 -7.76 15.53 -17.60
C LEU A 14 -7.99 16.39 -16.37
N GLN A 15 -9.24 16.82 -16.17
CA GLN A 15 -9.68 17.63 -15.03
C GLN A 15 -10.97 17.03 -14.49
N TRP A 16 -11.26 17.27 -13.23
CA TRP A 16 -12.45 16.72 -12.57
C TRP A 16 -13.75 17.28 -13.16
N GLU A 17 -13.72 18.49 -13.65
CA GLU A 17 -14.84 19.18 -14.32
C GLU A 17 -15.25 18.53 -15.65
N ALA A 18 -14.39 17.68 -16.20
CA ALA A 18 -14.69 16.91 -17.42
C ALA A 18 -15.37 15.54 -17.12
N VAL A 19 -15.63 15.22 -15.87
CA VAL A 19 -16.41 14.06 -15.47
C VAL A 19 -17.89 14.39 -15.64
N THR A 20 -18.51 13.87 -16.70
CA THR A 20 -19.94 14.10 -17.00
C THR A 20 -20.81 12.94 -16.53
N PRO A 21 -22.15 13.15 -16.41
CA PRO A 21 -23.09 12.06 -16.11
C PRO A 21 -23.00 10.87 -17.09
N GLU A 22 -22.84 11.15 -18.38
CA GLU A 22 -22.70 10.10 -19.41
C GLU A 22 -21.40 9.30 -19.25
N TRP A 23 -20.30 10.01 -18.95
CA TRP A 23 -19.01 9.38 -18.67
C TRP A 23 -19.09 8.49 -17.44
N MET A 24 -19.71 8.99 -16.37
CA MET A 24 -19.87 8.24 -15.12
C MET A 24 -20.77 7.01 -15.29
N SER A 25 -21.90 7.17 -15.99
CA SER A 25 -22.77 6.02 -16.34
C SER A 25 -21.99 4.93 -17.06
N ALA A 26 -21.13 5.30 -18.02
CA ALA A 26 -20.27 4.34 -18.71
C ALA A 26 -19.19 3.73 -17.81
N ALA A 27 -18.66 4.49 -16.86
CA ALA A 27 -17.64 4.01 -15.94
C ALA A 27 -18.16 2.94 -14.96
N ILE A 28 -19.39 3.11 -14.44
CA ILE A 28 -19.98 2.16 -13.48
C ILE A 28 -20.77 1.02 -14.15
N SER A 29 -20.99 1.08 -15.48
CA SER A 29 -21.87 0.15 -16.22
C SER A 29 -21.49 -1.33 -16.12
N GLY A 30 -20.23 -1.64 -15.82
CA GLY A 30 -19.78 -3.02 -15.64
C GLY A 30 -20.44 -3.75 -14.47
N ARG A 31 -20.87 -3.02 -13.43
CA ARG A 31 -21.56 -3.55 -12.26
C ARG A 31 -23.01 -3.05 -12.15
N HIS A 32 -23.32 -1.91 -12.73
CA HIS A 32 -24.62 -1.26 -12.73
C HIS A 32 -25.06 -0.96 -14.18
N PRO A 33 -25.41 -1.99 -14.96
CA PRO A 33 -25.67 -1.84 -16.40
C PRO A 33 -26.88 -0.97 -16.71
N ASP A 34 -27.86 -0.91 -15.82
CA ASP A 34 -29.09 -0.13 -15.99
C ASP A 34 -29.01 1.28 -15.36
N ALA A 35 -27.92 1.57 -14.65
CA ALA A 35 -27.72 2.87 -14.00
C ALA A 35 -27.54 3.97 -15.06
N ARG A 36 -28.35 5.01 -14.95
CA ARG A 36 -28.26 6.22 -15.75
C ARG A 36 -28.04 7.41 -14.82
N VAL A 37 -26.80 7.82 -14.69
CA VAL A 37 -26.44 8.99 -13.90
C VAL A 37 -27.01 10.23 -14.59
N SER A 38 -27.74 11.05 -13.85
CA SER A 38 -28.31 12.33 -14.30
C SER A 38 -27.49 13.53 -13.85
N ASP A 39 -26.77 13.38 -12.70
CA ASP A 39 -25.91 14.43 -12.16
C ASP A 39 -24.69 13.85 -11.47
N VAL A 40 -23.57 14.59 -11.52
CA VAL A 40 -22.30 14.29 -10.84
C VAL A 40 -21.85 15.53 -10.08
N GLN A 41 -21.83 15.45 -8.76
CA GLN A 41 -21.43 16.54 -7.88
C GLN A 41 -20.04 16.29 -7.32
N LEU A 42 -19.08 17.18 -7.56
CA LEU A 42 -17.79 17.15 -6.90
C LEU A 42 -17.95 17.48 -5.42
N VAL A 43 -17.73 16.51 -4.53
CA VAL A 43 -17.89 16.66 -3.09
C VAL A 43 -16.60 17.08 -2.42
N THR A 44 -15.49 16.41 -2.75
CA THR A 44 -14.16 16.74 -2.23
C THR A 44 -13.11 16.56 -3.33
N ARG A 45 -12.03 17.31 -3.19
CA ARG A 45 -10.85 17.25 -4.06
C ARG A 45 -9.59 17.28 -3.20
N ASP A 46 -8.63 16.43 -3.54
CA ASP A 46 -7.29 16.40 -2.96
C ASP A 46 -6.28 16.08 -4.08
N ASP A 47 -5.36 16.99 -4.32
CA ASP A 47 -4.35 16.91 -5.37
C ASP A 47 -2.95 16.77 -4.74
N GLY A 48 -2.71 15.65 -4.08
CA GLY A 48 -1.40 15.27 -3.54
C GLY A 48 -0.48 14.61 -4.58
N THR A 49 0.17 13.50 -4.21
CA THR A 49 0.99 12.69 -5.15
C THR A 49 0.17 12.09 -6.29
N ASN A 50 -1.11 11.84 -6.05
CA ASN A 50 -2.14 11.53 -7.03
C ASN A 50 -3.26 12.56 -6.90
N ARG A 51 -3.97 12.81 -8.00
CA ARG A 51 -5.24 13.55 -7.95
C ARG A 51 -6.32 12.64 -7.42
N ARG A 52 -7.09 13.10 -6.46
CA ARG A 52 -8.16 12.36 -5.82
C ARG A 52 -9.41 13.23 -5.75
N ALA A 53 -10.57 12.63 -5.99
CA ALA A 53 -11.83 13.33 -5.88
C ALA A 53 -12.96 12.36 -5.49
N ARG A 54 -13.91 12.87 -4.72
CA ARG A 54 -15.15 12.19 -4.38
C ARG A 54 -16.29 12.86 -5.10
N PHE A 55 -17.13 12.05 -5.76
CA PHE A 55 -18.30 12.51 -6.49
C PHE A 55 -19.56 11.89 -5.92
N GLY A 56 -20.56 12.71 -5.62
CA GLY A 56 -21.94 12.30 -5.39
C GLY A 56 -22.63 12.02 -6.73
N LEU A 57 -23.51 11.03 -6.77
CA LEU A 57 -24.21 10.60 -7.97
C LEU A 57 -25.73 10.65 -7.79
N THR A 58 -26.43 11.20 -8.78
CA THR A 58 -27.90 11.14 -8.89
C THR A 58 -28.29 10.38 -10.13
N TYR A 59 -29.40 9.68 -10.12
CA TYR A 59 -29.81 8.78 -11.20
C TYR A 59 -31.17 9.19 -11.80
N ALA A 60 -31.23 9.20 -13.13
CA ALA A 60 -32.48 9.32 -13.88
C ALA A 60 -33.17 7.96 -14.10
N GLY A 61 -32.48 6.85 -13.85
CA GLY A 61 -33.01 5.49 -13.98
C GLY A 61 -31.99 4.44 -13.59
N GLY A 62 -32.46 3.26 -13.18
CA GLY A 62 -31.62 2.23 -12.56
C GLY A 62 -31.16 2.62 -11.17
N SER A 63 -30.16 1.94 -10.65
CA SER A 63 -29.55 2.22 -9.35
C SER A 63 -28.05 1.95 -9.38
N GLY A 64 -27.32 2.62 -8.50
CA GLY A 64 -25.88 2.48 -8.35
C GLY A 64 -25.41 3.06 -7.01
N PRO A 65 -24.11 3.27 -6.81
CA PRO A 65 -23.58 3.88 -5.59
C PRO A 65 -23.98 5.35 -5.46
N ASP A 66 -24.28 5.83 -4.25
CA ASP A 66 -24.61 7.24 -4.00
C ASP A 66 -23.39 8.16 -4.20
N SER A 67 -22.20 7.63 -4.00
CA SER A 67 -20.95 8.32 -4.32
C SER A 67 -19.85 7.36 -4.78
N VAL A 68 -18.86 7.92 -5.47
CA VAL A 68 -17.67 7.20 -5.93
C VAL A 68 -16.41 8.00 -5.62
N PHE A 69 -15.29 7.28 -5.46
CA PHE A 69 -13.98 7.86 -5.28
C PHE A 69 -13.14 7.66 -6.55
N LEU A 70 -12.58 8.76 -7.06
CA LEU A 70 -11.74 8.75 -8.24
C LEU A 70 -10.28 9.03 -7.85
N LYS A 71 -9.37 8.22 -8.39
CA LYS A 71 -7.92 8.40 -8.24
C LYS A 71 -7.28 8.44 -9.61
N ALA A 72 -6.54 9.50 -9.89
CA ALA A 72 -5.85 9.70 -11.16
C ALA A 72 -4.44 10.22 -10.92
N HIS A 73 -3.61 10.18 -11.97
CA HIS A 73 -2.25 10.66 -11.87
C HIS A 73 -2.17 12.19 -11.71
N ALA A 74 -1.27 12.67 -10.82
CA ALA A 74 -0.93 14.09 -10.72
C ALA A 74 0.26 14.41 -11.63
N ALA A 75 0.07 15.38 -12.55
CA ALA A 75 1.07 15.70 -13.57
C ALA A 75 2.47 16.02 -12.98
N ASN A 76 2.50 16.67 -11.82
CA ASN A 76 3.72 17.12 -11.14
C ASN A 76 4.62 15.95 -10.65
N HIS A 77 4.05 14.74 -10.44
CA HIS A 77 4.78 13.58 -9.93
C HIS A 77 5.07 12.51 -10.99
N ARG A 78 4.71 12.77 -12.26
CA ARG A 78 4.82 11.81 -13.37
C ARG A 78 6.22 11.21 -13.53
N LEU A 79 7.24 12.04 -13.51
CA LEU A 79 8.63 11.60 -13.70
C LEU A 79 9.13 10.72 -12.54
N VAL A 80 8.73 11.03 -11.31
CA VAL A 80 9.09 10.24 -10.13
C VAL A 80 8.47 8.83 -10.20
N HIS A 81 7.18 8.74 -10.51
CA HIS A 81 6.48 7.46 -10.64
C HIS A 81 6.98 6.63 -11.82
N LEU A 82 7.32 7.26 -12.95
CA LEU A 82 7.96 6.58 -14.08
C LEU A 82 9.33 6.02 -13.70
N ARG A 83 10.16 6.83 -13.04
CA ARG A 83 11.50 6.42 -12.58
C ARG A 83 11.43 5.26 -11.58
N ASN A 84 10.46 5.28 -10.68
CA ASN A 84 10.23 4.21 -9.71
C ASN A 84 9.52 2.99 -10.33
N GLY A 85 8.99 3.14 -11.54
CA GLY A 85 8.33 2.07 -12.30
C GLY A 85 7.02 1.59 -11.65
N ASN A 86 6.31 2.49 -10.97
CA ASN A 86 5.06 2.20 -10.27
C ASN A 86 3.83 2.97 -10.77
N LEU A 87 4.00 3.85 -11.77
CA LEU A 87 2.95 4.74 -12.28
C LEU A 87 1.62 4.02 -12.59
N PHE A 88 1.67 2.84 -13.18
CA PHE A 88 0.47 2.13 -13.64
C PHE A 88 0.12 0.89 -12.81
N ASN A 89 0.88 0.61 -11.74
CA ASN A 89 0.78 -0.68 -11.07
C ASN A 89 -0.62 -0.95 -10.52
N GLU A 90 -1.20 0.00 -9.81
CA GLU A 90 -2.53 -0.15 -9.22
C GLU A 90 -3.61 -0.31 -10.30
N ALA A 91 -3.60 0.53 -11.33
CA ALA A 91 -4.54 0.42 -12.43
C ALA A 91 -4.37 -0.90 -13.21
N ARG A 92 -3.15 -1.38 -13.41
CA ARG A 92 -2.87 -2.68 -14.03
C ARG A 92 -3.31 -3.86 -13.15
N LEU A 93 -3.16 -3.74 -11.84
CA LEU A 93 -3.60 -4.77 -10.90
C LEU A 93 -5.11 -4.96 -11.01
N PHE A 94 -5.88 -3.89 -10.89
CA PHE A 94 -7.34 -3.94 -10.96
C PHE A 94 -7.89 -4.20 -12.38
N SER A 95 -7.10 -3.97 -13.43
CA SER A 95 -7.45 -4.40 -14.80
C SER A 95 -7.09 -5.85 -15.11
N SER A 96 -6.36 -6.53 -14.22
CA SER A 96 -5.86 -7.89 -14.49
C SER A 96 -6.92 -9.00 -14.40
N GLY A 97 -8.09 -8.68 -13.85
CA GLY A 97 -9.15 -9.66 -13.55
C GLY A 97 -8.83 -10.59 -12.39
N ILE A 98 -7.78 -10.33 -11.62
CA ILE A 98 -7.36 -11.15 -10.48
C ILE A 98 -8.13 -10.69 -9.24
N SER A 99 -8.75 -11.65 -8.53
CA SER A 99 -9.35 -11.41 -7.23
C SER A 99 -8.27 -11.38 -6.14
N LEU A 100 -8.34 -10.40 -5.27
CA LEU A 100 -7.51 -10.29 -4.08
C LEU A 100 -8.32 -10.82 -2.88
N PRO A 101 -7.77 -11.73 -2.06
CA PRO A 101 -8.51 -12.42 -1.00
C PRO A 101 -8.50 -11.67 0.34
N LEU A 102 -8.35 -10.35 0.32
CA LEU A 102 -8.47 -9.46 1.46
C LEU A 102 -9.35 -8.27 1.08
N ASP A 103 -9.87 -7.56 2.08
CA ASP A 103 -10.72 -6.41 1.80
C ASP A 103 -9.91 -5.28 1.15
N HIS A 104 -10.47 -4.72 0.10
CA HIS A 104 -9.93 -3.59 -0.65
C HIS A 104 -11.07 -2.83 -1.33
N PRO A 105 -10.89 -1.55 -1.70
CA PRO A 105 -11.92 -0.80 -2.39
C PRO A 105 -12.40 -1.51 -3.67
N LEU A 106 -13.71 -1.61 -3.83
CA LEU A 106 -14.31 -2.10 -5.06
C LEU A 106 -13.97 -1.17 -6.23
N VAL A 107 -13.40 -1.70 -7.30
CA VAL A 107 -13.08 -0.92 -8.49
C VAL A 107 -14.15 -1.11 -9.56
N TYR A 108 -14.85 -0.03 -9.91
CA TYR A 108 -15.85 -0.01 -11.00
C TYR A 108 -15.18 0.08 -12.36
N LYS A 109 -14.13 0.91 -12.46
CA LYS A 109 -13.39 1.11 -13.71
C LYS A 109 -11.92 1.36 -13.42
N SER A 110 -11.06 0.70 -14.18
CA SER A 110 -9.65 0.98 -14.24
C SER A 110 -9.24 1.33 -15.68
N MET A 111 -8.53 2.42 -15.86
CA MET A 111 -8.12 2.96 -17.15
C MET A 111 -6.63 3.28 -17.13
N VAL A 112 -5.93 2.97 -18.22
CA VAL A 112 -4.50 3.32 -18.41
C VAL A 112 -4.33 3.91 -19.80
N ASP A 113 -3.72 5.07 -19.89
CA ASP A 113 -3.29 5.73 -21.11
C ASP A 113 -1.76 5.77 -21.17
N TYR A 114 -1.16 4.81 -21.87
CA TYR A 114 0.29 4.74 -22.01
C TYR A 114 0.89 5.87 -22.85
N LEU A 115 0.11 6.47 -23.76
CA LEU A 115 0.60 7.57 -24.60
C LEU A 115 0.69 8.86 -23.82
N ARG A 116 -0.30 9.12 -22.96
CA ARG A 116 -0.34 10.31 -22.10
C ARG A 116 0.35 10.10 -20.76
N LEU A 117 0.79 8.88 -20.48
CA LEU A 117 1.35 8.47 -19.20
C LEU A 117 0.38 8.80 -18.05
N ASP A 118 -0.88 8.42 -18.21
CA ASP A 118 -1.95 8.71 -17.26
C ASP A 118 -2.74 7.44 -16.91
N PHE A 119 -3.39 7.46 -15.74
CA PHE A 119 -4.32 6.43 -15.31
C PHE A 119 -5.49 7.04 -14.56
N LEU A 120 -6.59 6.31 -14.49
CA LEU A 120 -7.73 6.65 -13.67
C LEU A 120 -8.38 5.39 -13.12
N LEU A 121 -8.68 5.43 -11.82
CA LEU A 121 -9.50 4.46 -11.12
C LEU A 121 -10.80 5.12 -10.68
N VAL A 122 -11.93 4.44 -10.91
CA VAL A 122 -13.23 4.75 -10.31
C VAL A 122 -13.51 3.66 -9.32
N MET A 123 -13.59 4.00 -8.05
CA MET A 123 -13.70 3.07 -6.93
C MET A 123 -14.92 3.39 -6.09
N GLU A 124 -15.33 2.45 -5.25
CA GLU A 124 -16.32 2.73 -4.23
C GLU A 124 -15.82 3.84 -3.28
N ASP A 125 -16.75 4.60 -2.76
CA ASP A 125 -16.52 5.49 -1.64
C ASP A 125 -16.62 4.67 -0.36
N LEU A 126 -15.49 4.40 0.27
CA LEU A 126 -15.39 3.58 1.47
C LEU A 126 -16.23 4.10 2.65
N LEU A 127 -16.49 5.41 2.68
CA LEU A 127 -17.31 6.01 3.73
C LEU A 127 -18.76 5.50 3.70
N GLN A 128 -19.26 5.05 2.54
CA GLN A 128 -20.58 4.43 2.43
C GLN A 128 -20.66 3.05 3.09
N ARG A 129 -19.53 2.38 3.27
CA ARG A 129 -19.43 1.13 4.02
C ARG A 129 -19.21 1.34 5.51
N GLY A 130 -19.19 2.60 5.98
CA GLY A 130 -18.81 2.94 7.35
C GLY A 130 -17.33 2.65 7.65
N ALA A 131 -16.49 2.56 6.60
CA ALA A 131 -15.07 2.36 6.77
C ALA A 131 -14.42 3.60 7.39
N ASP A 132 -13.47 3.36 8.30
CA ASP A 132 -12.66 4.37 8.96
C ASP A 132 -11.22 4.31 8.44
N PRO A 133 -10.83 5.17 7.47
CA PRO A 133 -9.45 5.26 7.00
C PRO A 133 -8.51 5.63 8.14
N ARG A 134 -7.39 4.93 8.26
CA ARG A 134 -6.46 5.09 9.37
C ARG A 134 -5.23 5.92 8.98
N ASP A 135 -4.58 6.44 10.01
CA ASP A 135 -3.26 7.06 9.92
C ASP A 135 -2.46 6.82 11.20
N ALA A 136 -1.20 7.25 11.22
CA ALA A 136 -0.30 7.00 12.34
C ALA A 136 -0.72 7.67 13.65
N THR A 137 -1.53 8.73 13.61
CA THR A 137 -1.98 9.46 14.82
C THR A 137 -3.12 8.72 15.53
N ARG A 138 -3.74 7.76 14.84
CA ARG A 138 -4.85 6.93 15.35
C ARG A 138 -4.49 5.44 15.24
N PRO A 139 -3.69 4.90 16.19
CA PRO A 139 -3.26 3.50 16.16
C PRO A 139 -4.47 2.55 16.17
N MET A 140 -4.26 1.35 15.66
CA MET A 140 -5.23 0.26 15.71
C MET A 140 -5.17 -0.45 17.05
N THR A 141 -6.25 -1.17 17.39
CA THR A 141 -6.23 -2.17 18.46
C THR A 141 -5.46 -3.42 18.02
N VAL A 142 -4.99 -4.22 18.99
CA VAL A 142 -4.31 -5.50 18.71
C VAL A 142 -5.19 -6.44 17.88
N ASP A 143 -6.50 -6.49 18.16
CA ASP A 143 -7.46 -7.32 17.41
C ASP A 143 -7.61 -6.86 15.96
N GLN A 144 -7.66 -5.55 15.71
CA GLN A 144 -7.69 -5.00 14.35
C GLN A 144 -6.42 -5.37 13.59
N VAL A 145 -5.25 -5.26 14.24
CA VAL A 145 -3.98 -5.68 13.61
C VAL A 145 -3.98 -7.18 13.33
N ALA A 146 -4.48 -8.01 14.25
CA ALA A 146 -4.64 -9.44 14.01
C ALA A 146 -5.52 -9.74 12.79
N ASN A 147 -6.64 -9.00 12.60
CA ASN A 147 -7.51 -9.14 11.43
C ASN A 147 -6.79 -8.72 10.12
N GLY A 148 -6.07 -7.61 10.14
CA GLY A 148 -5.25 -7.19 8.99
C GLY A 148 -4.18 -8.21 8.62
N LEU A 149 -3.52 -8.81 9.62
CA LEU A 149 -2.52 -9.86 9.40
C LEU A 149 -3.13 -11.14 8.82
N ARG A 150 -4.35 -11.52 9.22
CA ARG A 150 -5.11 -12.62 8.59
C ARG A 150 -5.43 -12.29 7.13
N GLY A 151 -5.80 -11.03 6.84
CA GLY A 151 -5.98 -10.54 5.47
C GLY A 151 -4.72 -10.69 4.63
N LEU A 152 -3.58 -10.21 5.12
CA LEU A 152 -2.28 -10.38 4.46
C LEU A 152 -1.89 -11.85 4.31
N ALA A 153 -2.18 -12.70 5.31
CA ALA A 153 -1.91 -14.14 5.21
C ALA A 153 -2.72 -14.78 4.06
N ARG A 154 -4.00 -14.43 3.89
CA ARG A 154 -4.81 -14.88 2.75
C ARG A 154 -4.20 -14.44 1.42
N LEU A 155 -3.79 -13.16 1.30
CA LEU A 155 -3.14 -12.63 0.11
C LEU A 155 -1.85 -13.41 -0.20
N HIS A 156 -0.98 -13.54 0.78
CA HIS A 156 0.31 -14.21 0.61
C HIS A 156 0.16 -15.69 0.26
N SER A 157 -0.83 -16.36 0.86
CA SER A 157 -1.14 -17.77 0.58
C SER A 157 -1.58 -17.99 -0.86
N GLN A 158 -2.51 -17.17 -1.37
CA GLN A 158 -3.01 -17.27 -2.75
C GLN A 158 -1.88 -17.13 -3.78
N PHE A 159 -0.85 -16.36 -3.49
CA PHE A 159 0.26 -16.08 -4.38
C PHE A 159 1.58 -16.74 -3.94
N TRP A 160 1.55 -17.70 -3.01
CA TRP A 160 2.74 -18.36 -2.51
C TRP A 160 3.54 -19.05 -3.63
N GLY A 161 4.85 -18.89 -3.62
CA GLY A 161 5.71 -19.37 -4.69
C GLY A 161 5.53 -18.60 -6.01
N PHE A 162 5.11 -17.35 -5.98
CA PHE A 162 4.74 -16.55 -7.15
C PHE A 162 5.82 -16.51 -8.23
N LYS A 163 5.53 -17.14 -9.38
CA LYS A 163 6.34 -17.10 -10.60
C LYS A 163 5.65 -16.24 -11.65
N ARG A 164 6.34 -15.22 -12.18
CA ARG A 164 5.77 -14.29 -13.18
C ARG A 164 5.11 -14.99 -14.38
N ARG A 165 5.65 -16.13 -14.80
CA ARG A 165 5.14 -16.89 -15.95
C ARG A 165 3.84 -17.63 -15.67
N SER A 166 3.57 -17.98 -14.40
CA SER A 166 2.38 -18.75 -14.01
C SER A 166 1.10 -17.93 -13.87
N ARG A 167 1.19 -16.59 -13.90
CA ARG A 167 0.06 -15.66 -13.71
C ARG A 167 0.06 -14.63 -14.84
N ALA A 168 -0.66 -14.92 -15.94
CA ALA A 168 -0.65 -14.11 -17.16
C ALA A 168 -0.92 -12.62 -16.91
N GLY A 169 -1.92 -12.29 -16.09
CA GLY A 169 -2.29 -10.91 -15.75
C GLY A 169 -1.27 -10.17 -14.89
N LEU A 170 -0.32 -10.88 -14.23
CA LEU A 170 0.67 -10.30 -13.31
C LEU A 170 2.12 -10.42 -13.79
N ARG A 171 2.35 -10.70 -15.08
CA ARG A 171 3.72 -10.80 -15.63
C ARG A 171 4.55 -9.53 -15.47
N TRP A 172 3.92 -8.39 -15.33
CA TRP A 172 4.53 -7.08 -15.16
C TRP A 172 5.00 -6.83 -13.72
N VAL A 173 4.52 -7.57 -12.73
CA VAL A 173 4.88 -7.37 -11.32
C VAL A 173 6.38 -7.64 -11.12
N LYS A 174 7.08 -6.62 -10.64
CA LYS A 174 8.53 -6.65 -10.42
C LYS A 174 8.86 -7.17 -9.03
N SER A 175 10.02 -7.80 -8.86
CA SER A 175 10.60 -8.08 -7.55
C SER A 175 11.12 -6.79 -6.90
N TRP A 176 11.10 -6.73 -5.59
CA TRP A 176 11.87 -5.74 -4.85
C TRP A 176 13.36 -5.87 -5.18
N LYS A 177 13.98 -4.73 -5.41
CA LYS A 177 15.44 -4.63 -5.61
C LYS A 177 15.91 -3.26 -5.12
N PRO A 178 17.07 -3.17 -4.49
CA PRO A 178 17.65 -1.89 -4.08
C PRO A 178 18.24 -1.19 -5.31
N THR A 179 17.40 -0.61 -6.18
CA THR A 179 17.86 0.08 -7.39
C THR A 179 18.70 1.31 -7.03
N ARG A 180 19.61 1.69 -7.93
CA ARG A 180 20.45 2.88 -7.75
C ARG A 180 19.61 4.14 -7.49
N GLY A 181 18.48 4.28 -8.18
CA GLY A 181 17.59 5.44 -7.99
C GLY A 181 17.00 5.53 -6.59
N TRP A 182 16.56 4.38 -6.03
CA TRP A 182 16.09 4.32 -4.66
C TRP A 182 17.21 4.66 -3.66
N GLN A 183 18.38 4.03 -3.80
CA GLN A 183 19.50 4.26 -2.88
C GLN A 183 19.95 5.72 -2.89
N VAL A 184 20.06 6.37 -4.06
CA VAL A 184 20.40 7.81 -4.14
C VAL A 184 19.35 8.67 -3.45
N GLY A 185 18.06 8.41 -3.67
CA GLY A 185 16.98 9.13 -2.99
C GLY A 185 17.07 8.98 -1.47
N LEU A 186 17.20 7.76 -0.97
CA LEU A 186 17.29 7.49 0.45
C LEU A 186 18.51 8.15 1.10
N ARG A 187 19.70 8.08 0.46
CA ARG A 187 20.91 8.73 0.96
C ARG A 187 20.81 10.26 1.03
N ASN A 188 19.96 10.85 0.19
CA ASN A 188 19.72 12.30 0.25
C ASN A 188 18.77 12.71 1.39
N TYR A 189 17.78 11.87 1.71
CA TYR A 189 16.71 12.26 2.61
C TYR A 189 16.79 11.64 4.00
N VAL A 190 17.38 10.45 4.18
CA VAL A 190 17.53 9.83 5.50
C VAL A 190 18.34 10.69 6.48
N PRO A 191 19.48 11.32 6.08
CA PRO A 191 20.20 12.23 6.99
C PRO A 191 19.36 13.42 7.45
N ARG A 192 18.53 13.99 6.54
CA ARG A 192 17.60 15.07 6.89
C ARG A 192 16.51 14.60 7.85
N GLY A 193 16.03 13.35 7.68
CA GLY A 193 15.07 12.73 8.59
C GLY A 193 15.64 12.53 10.00
N LEU A 194 16.89 12.08 10.13
CA LEU A 194 17.60 12.00 11.40
C LEU A 194 17.70 13.37 12.08
N GLU A 195 18.03 14.40 11.32
CA GLU A 195 18.12 15.77 11.87
C GLU A 195 16.75 16.29 12.31
N ARG A 196 15.72 16.11 11.48
CA ARG A 196 14.35 16.56 11.81
C ARG A 196 13.73 15.82 12.98
N GLY A 197 14.07 14.56 13.15
CA GLY A 197 13.59 13.70 14.24
C GLY A 197 14.48 13.68 15.49
N ARG A 198 15.54 14.48 15.52
CA ARG A 198 16.57 14.44 16.60
C ARG A 198 16.00 14.50 18.01
N ALA A 199 14.92 15.25 18.22
CA ALA A 199 14.32 15.40 19.54
C ALA A 199 13.52 14.15 19.99
N ASP A 200 13.02 13.37 19.04
CA ASP A 200 12.04 12.31 19.29
C ASP A 200 12.60 10.90 19.03
N LEU A 201 13.74 10.82 18.32
CA LEU A 201 14.35 9.54 17.97
C LEU A 201 15.24 9.00 19.09
N PRO A 202 15.24 7.68 19.36
CA PRO A 202 16.11 7.05 20.34
C PRO A 202 17.60 7.29 20.04
N ALA A 203 18.42 7.45 21.10
CA ALA A 203 19.86 7.70 20.98
C ALA A 203 20.60 6.62 20.16
N GLY A 204 20.18 5.35 20.26
CA GLY A 204 20.75 4.26 19.47
C GLY A 204 20.57 4.41 17.95
N ILE A 205 19.51 5.09 17.51
CA ILE A 205 19.30 5.42 16.09
C ILE A 205 20.11 6.65 15.69
N LEU A 206 20.18 7.65 16.57
CA LEU A 206 20.95 8.88 16.32
C LEU A 206 22.47 8.63 16.27
N ALA A 207 22.94 7.50 16.82
CA ALA A 207 24.33 7.05 16.71
C ALA A 207 24.67 6.45 15.33
N LEU A 208 23.66 6.14 14.49
CA LEU A 208 23.85 5.62 13.15
C LEU A 208 23.96 6.77 12.13
N THR A 209 24.81 6.58 11.14
CA THR A 209 24.84 7.47 9.97
C THR A 209 23.68 7.16 9.01
N GLY A 210 23.28 8.14 8.23
CA GLY A 210 22.28 7.93 7.17
C GLY A 210 22.70 6.85 6.17
N ASP A 211 23.98 6.74 5.86
CA ASP A 211 24.52 5.72 4.96
C ASP A 211 24.40 4.31 5.55
N GLU A 212 24.71 4.12 6.81
CA GLU A 212 24.54 2.83 7.50
C GLU A 212 23.08 2.38 7.47
N ILE A 213 22.13 3.29 7.73
CA ILE A 213 20.69 2.99 7.69
C ILE A 213 20.26 2.57 6.26
N VAL A 214 20.71 3.28 5.24
CA VAL A 214 20.40 2.93 3.84
C VAL A 214 21.04 1.60 3.43
N ASP A 215 22.22 1.28 3.94
CA ASP A 215 22.88 -0.01 3.68
C ASP A 215 22.12 -1.17 4.36
N LEU A 216 21.59 -1.00 5.57
CA LEU A 216 20.73 -1.97 6.23
C LEU A 216 19.45 -2.23 5.40
N TRP A 217 18.80 -1.17 4.92
CA TRP A 217 17.67 -1.28 4.00
C TRP A 217 18.05 -2.04 2.73
N ALA A 218 19.16 -1.71 2.11
CA ALA A 218 19.58 -2.35 0.88
C ALA A 218 19.89 -3.85 1.06
N ARG A 219 20.44 -4.23 2.22
CA ARG A 219 20.65 -5.63 2.61
C ARG A 219 19.32 -6.37 2.73
N TYR A 220 18.38 -5.82 3.49
CA TYR A 220 17.04 -6.41 3.63
C TYR A 220 16.34 -6.56 2.29
N VAL A 221 16.27 -5.51 1.48
CA VAL A 221 15.59 -5.52 0.18
C VAL A 221 16.20 -6.55 -0.79
N ARG A 222 17.52 -6.79 -0.75
CA ARG A 222 18.13 -7.88 -1.52
C ARG A 222 17.58 -9.25 -1.12
N LYS A 223 17.33 -9.48 0.17
CA LYS A 223 16.79 -10.73 0.68
C LYS A 223 15.31 -10.94 0.30
N LEU A 224 14.53 -9.88 0.10
CA LEU A 224 13.11 -10.00 -0.28
C LEU A 224 12.88 -10.79 -1.58
N SER A 225 13.86 -10.90 -2.45
CA SER A 225 13.73 -11.71 -3.68
C SER A 225 14.11 -13.18 -3.49
N THR A 226 14.54 -13.59 -2.29
CA THR A 226 14.77 -15.01 -1.94
C THR A 226 13.44 -15.66 -1.52
N ALA A 227 13.37 -16.99 -1.64
CA ALA A 227 12.16 -17.73 -1.27
C ALA A 227 11.86 -17.65 0.25
N PRO A 228 10.58 -17.74 0.66
CA PRO A 228 9.40 -17.80 -0.19
C PRO A 228 9.02 -16.44 -0.77
N VAL A 229 8.63 -16.42 -2.04
CA VAL A 229 8.22 -15.20 -2.75
C VAL A 229 6.70 -15.25 -2.97
N THR A 230 6.02 -14.16 -2.62
CA THR A 230 4.58 -13.98 -2.85
C THR A 230 4.28 -12.64 -3.52
N LEU A 231 3.00 -12.34 -3.77
CA LEU A 231 2.54 -11.01 -4.14
C LEU A 231 2.47 -10.17 -2.86
N LEU A 232 3.08 -9.00 -2.90
CA LEU A 232 3.06 -8.02 -1.82
C LEU A 232 2.17 -6.84 -2.20
N HIS A 233 1.48 -6.29 -1.21
CA HIS A 233 0.95 -4.93 -1.29
C HIS A 233 2.09 -3.95 -1.58
N GLY A 234 3.20 -4.12 -0.89
CA GLY A 234 4.45 -3.39 -1.08
C GLY A 234 4.52 -2.07 -0.32
N ASP A 235 3.40 -1.60 0.22
CA ASP A 235 3.30 -0.35 1.00
C ASP A 235 2.23 -0.46 2.10
N ALA A 236 2.17 -1.60 2.78
CA ALA A 236 1.13 -1.98 3.73
C ALA A 236 1.28 -1.28 5.10
N HIS A 237 1.50 0.04 5.15
CA HIS A 237 1.51 0.78 6.42
C HIS A 237 0.10 1.24 6.81
N ILE A 238 -0.10 1.61 8.07
CA ILE A 238 -1.40 2.02 8.63
C ILE A 238 -2.13 3.07 7.78
N GLY A 239 -1.43 4.03 7.19
CA GLY A 239 -2.04 5.07 6.35
C GLY A 239 -2.60 4.57 5.01
N ASN A 240 -2.31 3.31 4.65
CA ASN A 240 -2.88 2.62 3.49
C ASN A 240 -3.90 1.56 3.91
N THR A 241 -4.54 1.74 5.06
CA THR A 241 -5.54 0.83 5.60
C THR A 241 -6.81 1.57 6.04
N TYR A 242 -7.87 0.81 6.24
CA TYR A 242 -9.11 1.25 6.86
C TYR A 242 -9.69 0.12 7.72
N VAL A 243 -10.46 0.50 8.72
CA VAL A 243 -11.17 -0.44 9.59
C VAL A 243 -12.66 -0.40 9.26
N LEU A 244 -13.27 -1.55 9.12
CA LEU A 244 -14.71 -1.72 8.91
C LEU A 244 -15.46 -1.81 10.25
N PRO A 245 -16.80 -1.62 10.29
CA PRO A 245 -17.59 -1.67 11.51
C PRO A 245 -17.48 -2.99 12.29
N ASP A 246 -17.18 -4.10 11.61
CA ASP A 246 -16.94 -5.44 12.19
C ASP A 246 -15.48 -5.67 12.63
N ASN A 247 -14.67 -4.63 12.64
CA ASN A 247 -13.21 -4.66 12.91
C ASN A 247 -12.36 -5.42 11.87
N ASP A 248 -12.91 -5.80 10.70
CA ASP A 248 -12.05 -6.25 9.60
C ASP A 248 -11.23 -5.08 9.05
N VAL A 249 -10.08 -5.40 8.46
CA VAL A 249 -9.11 -4.41 7.97
C VAL A 249 -8.93 -4.57 6.48
N GLY A 250 -9.21 -3.48 5.76
CA GLY A 250 -8.98 -3.39 4.33
C GLY A 250 -7.71 -2.61 3.99
N PHE A 251 -7.20 -2.85 2.78
CA PHE A 251 -5.97 -2.24 2.25
C PHE A 251 -6.26 -1.45 0.98
N LEU A 252 -5.75 -0.23 0.93
CA LEU A 252 -5.88 0.70 -0.19
C LEU A 252 -4.50 1.14 -0.70
N ASP A 253 -4.46 1.80 -1.87
CA ASP A 253 -3.23 2.31 -2.49
C ASP A 253 -2.22 1.23 -2.90
N TRP A 254 -2.59 0.41 -3.88
CA TRP A 254 -1.79 -0.70 -4.43
C TRP A 254 -0.71 -0.28 -5.45
N GLN A 255 -0.33 1.00 -5.47
CA GLN A 255 0.62 1.50 -6.47
C GLN A 255 2.04 0.91 -6.34
N VAL A 256 2.42 0.41 -5.17
CA VAL A 256 3.74 -0.17 -4.91
C VAL A 256 3.72 -1.71 -4.99
N VAL A 257 2.65 -2.31 -5.49
CA VAL A 257 2.55 -3.76 -5.63
C VAL A 257 3.81 -4.38 -6.22
N ARG A 258 4.36 -5.38 -5.56
CA ARG A 258 5.62 -6.07 -5.88
C ARG A 258 5.48 -7.57 -5.58
N ARG A 259 6.51 -8.32 -5.92
CA ARG A 259 6.70 -9.67 -5.43
C ARG A 259 7.96 -9.75 -4.57
N GLY A 260 7.86 -10.47 -3.48
CA GLY A 260 8.95 -10.59 -2.52
C GLY A 260 8.58 -11.48 -1.35
N ASN A 261 9.45 -11.51 -0.35
CA ASN A 261 9.16 -12.21 0.89
C ASN A 261 8.06 -11.46 1.66
N TRP A 262 7.15 -12.21 2.22
CA TRP A 262 5.98 -11.74 2.97
C TRP A 262 6.30 -10.80 4.14
N SER A 263 7.49 -10.92 4.72
CA SER A 263 7.89 -10.16 5.91
C SER A 263 7.87 -8.66 5.71
N GLN A 264 8.01 -8.19 4.46
CA GLN A 264 7.97 -6.77 4.16
C GLN A 264 6.58 -6.17 4.48
N ASP A 265 5.50 -6.77 3.98
CA ASP A 265 4.15 -6.27 4.28
C ASP A 265 3.79 -6.46 5.75
N VAL A 266 4.09 -7.63 6.31
CA VAL A 266 3.76 -7.97 7.70
C VAL A 266 4.46 -7.06 8.69
N GLY A 267 5.79 -6.89 8.57
CA GLY A 267 6.55 -6.01 9.47
C GLY A 267 6.18 -4.54 9.29
N TYR A 268 5.93 -4.12 8.05
CA TYR A 268 5.56 -2.75 7.76
C TYR A 268 4.16 -2.39 8.29
N PHE A 269 3.20 -3.30 8.17
CA PHE A 269 1.86 -3.13 8.72
C PHE A 269 1.88 -3.14 10.25
N LEU A 270 2.38 -4.21 10.87
CA LEU A 270 2.32 -4.41 12.32
C LEU A 270 2.96 -3.25 13.08
N VAL A 271 4.21 -2.91 12.77
CA VAL A 271 4.94 -1.84 13.47
C VAL A 271 4.29 -0.46 13.24
N SER A 272 3.76 -0.20 12.04
CA SER A 272 3.10 1.08 11.77
C SER A 272 1.74 1.23 12.44
N ALA A 273 1.04 0.13 12.68
CA ALA A 273 -0.35 0.12 13.11
C ALA A 273 -0.54 0.26 14.62
N LEU A 274 0.41 -0.18 15.42
CA LEU A 274 0.36 -0.16 16.88
C LEU A 274 1.14 1.00 17.49
N THR A 275 0.86 1.32 18.75
CA THR A 275 1.82 2.08 19.57
C THR A 275 3.07 1.23 19.82
N ALA A 276 4.19 1.86 20.20
CA ALA A 276 5.40 1.11 20.49
C ALA A 276 5.21 0.14 21.68
N ASP A 277 4.42 0.52 22.67
CA ASP A 277 4.15 -0.31 23.85
C ASP A 277 3.24 -1.50 23.51
N ASP A 278 2.14 -1.29 22.77
CA ASP A 278 1.27 -2.38 22.32
C ASP A 278 2.05 -3.34 21.39
N CYS A 279 2.94 -2.80 20.56
CA CYS A 279 3.79 -3.60 19.68
C CYS A 279 4.65 -4.56 20.52
N ARG A 280 5.41 -4.06 21.49
CA ARG A 280 6.27 -4.87 22.39
C ARG A 280 5.51 -5.99 23.09
N HIS A 281 4.28 -5.70 23.54
CA HIS A 281 3.48 -6.68 24.30
C HIS A 281 2.83 -7.74 23.41
N SER A 282 2.56 -7.44 22.14
CA SER A 282 1.68 -8.27 21.31
C SER A 282 2.35 -8.82 20.03
N GLU A 283 3.52 -8.32 19.64
CA GLU A 283 4.10 -8.63 18.31
C GLU A 283 4.43 -10.12 18.13
N ALA A 284 4.88 -10.80 19.18
CA ALA A 284 5.18 -12.24 19.10
C ALA A 284 3.91 -13.07 18.79
N ASP A 285 2.82 -12.77 19.47
CA ASP A 285 1.52 -13.43 19.26
C ASP A 285 0.93 -13.05 17.89
N LEU A 286 1.07 -11.80 17.48
CA LEU A 286 0.60 -11.32 16.19
C LEU A 286 1.36 -11.97 15.02
N ILE A 287 2.66 -12.17 15.14
CA ILE A 287 3.44 -12.94 14.15
C ILE A 287 2.99 -14.39 14.10
N GLU A 288 2.65 -14.99 15.24
CA GLU A 288 2.09 -16.35 15.29
C GLU A 288 0.69 -16.39 14.66
N VAL A 289 -0.16 -15.38 14.88
CA VAL A 289 -1.46 -15.25 14.19
C VAL A 289 -1.25 -15.23 12.67
N TYR A 290 -0.34 -14.40 12.16
CA TYR A 290 -0.02 -14.38 10.73
C TYR A 290 0.46 -15.76 10.24
N ARG A 291 1.46 -16.34 10.91
CA ARG A 291 2.10 -17.61 10.54
C ARG A 291 1.09 -18.77 10.49
N THR A 292 0.22 -18.87 11.49
CA THR A 292 -0.80 -19.93 11.56
C THR A 292 -1.94 -19.73 10.59
N SER A 293 -2.22 -18.48 10.19
CA SER A 293 -3.22 -18.14 9.17
C SER A 293 -2.75 -18.39 7.72
N LEU A 294 -1.46 -18.70 7.51
CA LEU A 294 -0.98 -19.06 6.18
C LEU A 294 -1.53 -20.44 5.75
N ASP A 295 -2.23 -20.45 4.61
CA ASP A 295 -2.65 -21.65 3.90
C ASP A 295 -1.68 -21.91 2.74
N VAL A 296 -0.62 -22.64 3.03
CA VAL A 296 0.49 -22.91 2.10
C VAL A 296 0.80 -24.40 2.07
N PRO A 297 1.44 -24.92 0.99
CA PRO A 297 1.76 -26.33 0.88
C PRO A 297 2.51 -26.86 2.11
N HIS A 298 2.27 -28.13 2.42
CA HIS A 298 2.91 -28.80 3.56
C HIS A 298 4.43 -28.61 3.53
N GLY A 299 5.01 -28.27 4.70
CA GLY A 299 6.45 -28.03 4.85
C GLY A 299 6.93 -26.65 4.34
N GLN A 300 6.05 -25.80 3.80
CA GLN A 300 6.43 -24.46 3.32
C GLN A 300 6.04 -23.32 4.26
N ARG A 301 5.27 -23.61 5.32
CA ARG A 301 4.99 -22.61 6.35
C ARG A 301 6.27 -22.35 7.13
N PRO A 302 6.70 -21.08 7.30
CA PRO A 302 7.91 -20.78 8.07
C PRO A 302 7.79 -21.31 9.50
N SER A 303 8.90 -21.73 10.12
CA SER A 303 8.93 -22.03 11.54
C SER A 303 8.67 -20.75 12.37
N ARG A 304 8.45 -20.86 13.68
CA ARG A 304 8.31 -19.70 14.57
C ARG A 304 9.57 -18.84 14.58
N GLU A 305 10.71 -19.50 14.67
CA GLU A 305 12.04 -18.85 14.69
C GLU A 305 12.32 -18.14 13.36
N GLU A 306 11.98 -18.79 12.23
CA GLU A 306 12.14 -18.20 10.90
C GLU A 306 11.22 -17.00 10.73
N ALA A 307 9.93 -17.11 11.11
CA ALA A 307 8.97 -16.03 11.01
C ALA A 307 9.38 -14.83 11.87
N TRP A 308 9.84 -15.09 13.09
CA TRP A 308 10.34 -14.09 14.01
C TRP A 308 11.60 -13.39 13.46
N LEU A 309 12.54 -14.15 12.93
CA LEU A 309 13.78 -13.60 12.35
C LEU A 309 13.48 -12.67 11.16
N TRP A 310 12.58 -13.06 10.25
CA TRP A 310 12.19 -12.23 9.14
C TRP A 310 11.46 -10.96 9.58
N TYR A 311 10.59 -11.06 10.59
CA TYR A 311 9.90 -9.88 11.15
C TYR A 311 10.89 -8.89 11.77
N ARG A 312 11.82 -9.35 12.59
CA ARG A 312 12.89 -8.54 13.17
C ARG A 312 13.68 -7.78 12.10
N ALA A 313 14.10 -8.47 11.07
CA ALA A 313 14.84 -7.88 9.95
C ALA A 313 14.03 -6.84 9.16
N ALA A 314 12.71 -7.02 9.05
CA ALA A 314 11.82 -6.13 8.31
C ALA A 314 11.74 -4.71 8.91
N THR A 315 12.05 -4.54 10.18
CA THR A 315 12.07 -3.22 10.84
C THR A 315 13.04 -2.24 10.16
N SER A 316 14.13 -2.74 9.57
CA SER A 316 15.09 -1.93 8.80
C SER A 316 14.49 -1.27 7.57
N TYR A 317 13.46 -1.90 6.96
CA TYR A 317 12.74 -1.32 5.85
C TYR A 317 11.96 -0.07 6.28
N GLY A 318 11.08 -0.23 7.26
CA GLY A 318 10.23 0.87 7.73
C GLY A 318 11.03 2.02 8.35
N LEU A 319 12.07 1.72 9.12
CA LEU A 319 12.98 2.74 9.66
C LEU A 319 13.52 3.64 8.55
N THR A 320 14.07 3.04 7.50
CA THR A 320 14.68 3.81 6.41
C THR A 320 13.65 4.61 5.61
N ILE A 321 12.50 4.00 5.29
CA ILE A 321 11.45 4.68 4.52
C ILE A 321 10.88 5.87 5.30
N TRP A 322 10.59 5.70 6.61
CA TRP A 322 9.98 6.78 7.38
C TRP A 322 10.95 7.88 7.77
N LEU A 323 12.24 7.57 7.97
CA LEU A 323 13.26 8.60 8.07
C LEU A 323 13.40 9.39 6.76
N SER A 324 13.38 8.71 5.61
CA SER A 324 13.40 9.38 4.30
C SER A 324 12.16 10.26 4.10
N THR A 325 10.98 9.78 4.48
CA THR A 325 9.73 10.54 4.39
C THR A 325 9.74 11.76 5.30
N LEU A 326 10.20 11.61 6.54
CA LEU A 326 10.39 12.73 7.47
C LEU A 326 11.39 13.77 6.94
N GLY A 327 12.40 13.32 6.19
CA GLY A 327 13.38 14.18 5.52
C GLY A 327 12.90 14.87 4.25
N THR A 328 11.72 14.51 3.74
CA THR A 328 11.17 15.01 2.47
C THR A 328 9.97 15.91 2.74
N ASP A 329 9.89 17.05 2.04
CA ASP A 329 8.73 17.94 2.15
C ASP A 329 7.61 17.51 1.19
N GLY A 330 6.35 17.67 1.62
CA GLY A 330 5.16 17.53 0.74
C GLY A 330 4.65 16.10 0.52
N TYR A 331 5.24 15.07 1.14
CA TYR A 331 4.69 13.71 1.05
C TYR A 331 3.67 13.39 2.15
N GLN A 332 4.03 13.70 3.39
CA GLN A 332 3.20 13.45 4.57
C GLN A 332 3.36 14.60 5.56
N SER A 333 2.41 14.76 6.48
CA SER A 333 2.57 15.68 7.60
C SER A 333 3.79 15.28 8.45
N ARG A 334 4.39 16.26 9.11
CA ARG A 334 5.53 16.02 10.00
C ARG A 334 5.13 15.15 11.19
N GLU A 335 3.92 15.30 11.68
CA GLU A 335 3.36 14.51 12.77
C GLU A 335 3.27 13.02 12.40
N VAL A 336 2.64 12.70 11.25
CA VAL A 336 2.52 11.31 10.76
C VAL A 336 3.89 10.69 10.50
N SER A 337 4.77 11.40 9.78
CA SER A 337 6.09 10.86 9.43
C SER A 337 7.00 10.72 10.64
N GLY A 338 6.93 11.64 11.61
CA GLY A 338 7.67 11.57 12.87
C GLY A 338 7.20 10.41 13.76
N THR A 339 5.87 10.26 13.91
CA THR A 339 5.29 9.14 14.65
C THR A 339 5.75 7.78 14.09
N LEU A 340 5.70 7.61 12.77
CA LEU A 340 6.10 6.35 12.14
C LEU A 340 7.62 6.13 12.21
N ALA A 341 8.42 7.18 12.01
CA ALA A 341 9.87 7.09 12.19
C ALA A 341 10.22 6.65 13.63
N GLY A 342 9.54 7.20 14.64
CA GLY A 342 9.71 6.82 16.04
C GLY A 342 9.34 5.36 16.33
N ARG A 343 8.18 4.89 15.83
CA ARG A 343 7.74 3.48 15.98
C ARG A 343 8.77 2.51 15.39
N PHE A 344 9.21 2.75 14.15
CA PHE A 344 10.19 1.90 13.51
C PHE A 344 11.59 2.00 14.12
N ALA A 345 11.95 3.17 14.64
CA ALA A 345 13.18 3.38 15.38
C ALA A 345 13.22 2.53 16.67
N SER A 346 12.13 2.57 17.45
CA SER A 346 11.99 1.75 18.65
C SER A 346 12.00 0.26 18.31
N ALA A 347 11.15 -0.17 17.37
CA ALA A 347 11.09 -1.58 16.96
C ALA A 347 12.43 -2.11 16.42
N PHE A 348 13.16 -1.31 15.65
CA PHE A 348 14.48 -1.70 15.13
C PHE A 348 15.50 -1.96 16.26
N LEU A 349 15.48 -1.15 17.32
CA LEU A 349 16.36 -1.33 18.48
C LEU A 349 15.88 -2.48 19.37
N ASP A 350 14.60 -2.51 19.73
CA ASP A 350 14.01 -3.51 20.61
C ASP A 350 14.20 -4.95 20.07
N LEU A 351 14.10 -5.10 18.75
CA LEU A 351 14.19 -6.38 18.04
C LEU A 351 15.60 -6.70 17.52
N ASP A 352 16.58 -5.85 17.79
CA ASP A 352 17.94 -5.97 17.23
C ASP A 352 17.94 -6.27 15.73
N GLY A 353 17.32 -5.36 14.96
CA GLY A 353 17.15 -5.50 13.52
C GLY A 353 18.46 -5.66 12.75
N ARG A 354 19.56 -5.08 13.25
CA ARG A 354 20.91 -5.25 12.68
C ARG A 354 21.40 -6.70 12.79
N GLN A 355 21.28 -7.30 13.98
CA GLN A 355 21.66 -8.69 14.21
C GLN A 355 20.77 -9.65 13.40
N ALA A 356 19.47 -9.37 13.33
CA ALA A 356 18.54 -10.16 12.52
C ALA A 356 18.95 -10.20 11.05
N LEU A 357 19.38 -9.06 10.46
CA LEU A 357 19.92 -9.03 9.11
C LEU A 357 21.18 -9.87 8.95
N GLN A 358 22.11 -9.84 9.93
CA GLN A 358 23.31 -10.68 9.92
C GLN A 358 22.94 -12.18 9.94
N GLN A 359 21.97 -12.57 10.80
CA GLN A 359 21.48 -13.95 10.90
C GLN A 359 20.81 -14.43 9.59
N LEU A 360 20.14 -13.53 8.84
CA LEU A 360 19.64 -13.84 7.51
C LEU A 360 20.76 -13.97 6.45
N GLY A 361 22.02 -13.73 6.80
CA GLY A 361 23.14 -13.71 5.85
C GLY A 361 23.00 -12.54 4.86
N ALA A 362 22.52 -11.41 5.32
CA ALA A 362 22.32 -10.21 4.51
C ALA A 362 23.47 -9.23 4.66
#